data_ad8bb102e55e76d7ec61460715827290
#
_entry.id   ad8bb102e55e76d7ec61460715827290
#
_cell.length_a   1.000
_cell.length_b   1.000
_cell.length_c   1.000
_cell.angle_alpha   90.00
_cell.angle_beta   90.00
_cell.angle_gamma   90.00
#
_symmetry.space_group_name_H-M   'P 1'
#
loop_
_entity.id
_entity.type
_entity.pdbx_description
1 polymer ?
#
loop_
_entity_poly.entity_id
_entity_poly.type
_entity_poly.pdbx_seq_one_letter_code
_entity_poly.pdbx_strand_id
1 'polypeptide(L)'
;MNGSTDAREGLDRLLLPLRRPTGEQPAMDGSTAGRPPPDPPLLDVKGVTLRYKTPSSLVTATHRVSFQVRQGDRYVVLGPSGCGKSTMLKAVGGYLRPDEGVISIKGRTVTGPGADRMMVFQEFDQLMPWKTVAENVMFPLLVARRMKRRDAEARAGSYIDKVGLTQFRDSLPHTLSGGMKQRVAIARGMAMEPDILLMDEPFAALDALTRRRMQDELLQLWADTKFTVMFVTHSIAEAIRIGNRILLLSPHPGRVRAEIDGVDGIDPGDGSAARLEARIHDLLFTERGAEDVDQADAGAGAFPGDAHV
;
A
#
# COMPACT_ATOMS: atom_id res chain seq x y z
N MET A 1 29.90 -35.22 22.87
CA MET A 1 30.22 -33.85 23.29
C MET A 1 30.40 -33.03 22.06
N ASN A 2 29.77 -31.86 21.99
CA ASN A 2 29.74 -30.88 20.90
C ASN A 2 28.60 -31.04 19.87
N GLY A 3 27.46 -30.42 20.22
CA GLY A 3 26.34 -30.21 19.33
C GLY A 3 25.40 -29.14 19.90
N SER A 4 25.95 -27.94 20.24
CA SER A 4 25.14 -26.87 20.83
C SER A 4 25.51 -25.44 20.43
N THR A 5 26.22 -25.27 19.29
CA THR A 5 26.69 -23.93 18.89
C THR A 5 26.03 -23.44 17.58
N ASP A 6 25.33 -24.30 16.86
CA ASP A 6 24.82 -23.99 15.51
C ASP A 6 23.40 -23.42 15.48
N ALA A 7 22.68 -23.47 16.63
CA ALA A 7 21.29 -22.98 16.70
C ALA A 7 21.18 -21.47 17.03
N ARG A 8 22.26 -20.82 17.47
CA ARG A 8 22.24 -19.37 17.83
C ARG A 8 22.64 -18.45 16.65
N GLU A 9 23.50 -18.91 15.75
CA GLU A 9 23.90 -18.11 14.57
C GLU A 9 22.79 -17.99 13.50
N GLY A 10 21.83 -18.91 13.48
CA GLY A 10 20.65 -18.82 12.59
C GLY A 10 19.61 -17.81 13.00
N LEU A 11 19.59 -17.41 14.27
CA LEU A 11 18.57 -16.47 14.82
C LEU A 11 18.87 -15.00 14.49
N ASP A 12 20.13 -14.62 14.34
CA ASP A 12 20.51 -13.23 14.07
C ASP A 12 20.33 -12.82 12.58
N ARG A 13 20.26 -13.77 11.66
CA ARG A 13 20.01 -13.50 10.24
C ARG A 13 18.54 -13.25 9.88
N LEU A 14 17.61 -13.54 10.80
CA LEU A 14 16.15 -13.39 10.61
C LEU A 14 15.55 -12.18 11.33
N LEU A 15 16.38 -11.36 11.95
CA LEU A 15 15.96 -10.04 12.47
C LEU A 15 15.91 -9.05 11.32
N LEU A 16 14.83 -9.10 10.53
CA LEU A 16 14.50 -8.02 9.60
C LEU A 16 14.47 -6.71 10.40
N PRO A 17 15.19 -5.66 9.96
CA PRO A 17 15.29 -4.42 10.71
C PRO A 17 13.90 -3.78 10.87
N LEU A 18 13.44 -3.64 12.11
CA LEU A 18 12.29 -2.80 12.44
C LEU A 18 12.76 -1.35 12.34
N ARG A 19 12.26 -0.59 11.38
CA ARG A 19 12.39 0.86 11.43
C ARG A 19 11.39 1.39 12.45
N ARG A 20 11.90 2.07 13.47
CA ARG A 20 11.07 2.87 14.37
C ARG A 20 10.51 4.07 13.59
N PRO A 21 9.31 4.57 13.91
CA PRO A 21 8.79 5.79 13.31
C PRO A 21 9.82 6.92 13.49
N THR A 22 10.17 7.59 12.38
CA THR A 22 11.18 8.64 12.34
C THR A 22 10.67 9.89 13.04
N GLY A 23 10.97 10.01 14.35
CA GLY A 23 10.70 11.19 15.18
C GLY A 23 11.96 11.82 15.76
N GLU A 24 13.13 11.19 15.66
CA GLU A 24 14.39 11.77 16.13
C GLU A 24 15.51 11.50 15.13
N GLN A 25 16.11 12.57 14.62
CA GLN A 25 17.37 12.49 13.90
C GLN A 25 18.47 12.14 14.91
N PRO A 26 19.23 11.04 14.76
CA PRO A 26 20.43 10.86 15.55
C PRO A 26 21.45 11.93 15.15
N ALA A 27 22.11 12.48 16.15
CA ALA A 27 23.22 13.39 16.01
C ALA A 27 24.24 12.84 15.00
N MET A 28 24.67 13.69 14.08
CA MET A 28 25.67 13.39 13.05
C MET A 28 27.00 13.06 13.71
N ASP A 29 27.32 11.79 13.83
CA ASP A 29 28.68 11.36 14.11
C ASP A 29 29.39 11.16 12.75
N GLY A 30 30.39 11.96 12.53
CA GLY A 30 31.10 12.06 11.27
C GLY A 30 32.00 10.85 11.01
N SER A 31 31.55 9.90 10.22
CA SER A 31 32.40 9.02 9.38
C SER A 31 31.55 7.96 8.65
N THR A 32 30.95 8.31 7.52
CA THR A 32 30.58 7.34 6.47
C THR A 32 30.79 8.00 5.10
N ALA A 33 32.05 8.13 4.73
CA ALA A 33 32.40 8.42 3.34
C ALA A 33 32.07 7.17 2.49
N GLY A 34 31.13 7.25 1.52
CA GLY A 34 31.06 6.33 0.41
C GLY A 34 29.72 5.68 0.04
N ARG A 35 28.61 5.90 0.75
CA ARG A 35 27.32 5.40 0.27
C ARG A 35 26.56 6.54 -0.42
N PRO A 36 26.20 6.40 -1.71
CA PRO A 36 25.38 7.39 -2.35
C PRO A 36 24.09 7.60 -1.52
N PRO A 37 23.55 8.82 -1.45
CA PRO A 37 22.29 9.06 -0.76
C PRO A 37 21.23 8.12 -1.36
N PRO A 38 20.35 7.56 -0.54
CA PRO A 38 19.28 6.69 -1.05
C PRO A 38 18.44 7.47 -2.06
N ASP A 39 18.07 6.81 -3.16
CA ASP A 39 17.20 7.39 -4.18
C ASP A 39 15.98 8.06 -3.52
N PRO A 40 15.57 9.23 -4.01
CA PRO A 40 14.41 9.93 -3.46
C PRO A 40 13.16 9.03 -3.55
N PRO A 41 12.31 9.00 -2.52
CA PRO A 41 11.11 8.17 -2.52
C PRO A 41 10.17 8.60 -3.64
N LEU A 42 9.50 7.60 -4.25
CA LEU A 42 8.43 7.85 -5.21
C LEU A 42 7.23 8.51 -4.53
N LEU A 43 6.78 7.94 -3.42
CA LEU A 43 5.73 8.48 -2.55
C LEU A 43 6.33 8.78 -1.18
N ASP A 44 6.05 9.98 -0.69
CA ASP A 44 6.47 10.45 0.63
C ASP A 44 5.26 10.98 1.41
N VAL A 45 4.92 10.31 2.50
CA VAL A 45 3.82 10.64 3.41
C VAL A 45 4.43 11.11 4.73
N LYS A 46 4.15 12.35 5.13
CA LYS A 46 4.75 12.99 6.31
C LYS A 46 3.69 13.51 7.26
N GLY A 47 3.60 12.90 8.44
CA GLY A 47 2.78 13.35 9.56
C GLY A 47 1.29 13.46 9.23
N VAL A 48 0.76 12.57 8.38
CA VAL A 48 -0.59 12.69 7.85
C VAL A 48 -1.64 12.30 8.88
N THR A 49 -2.51 13.24 9.21
CA THR A 49 -3.73 13.04 10.00
C THR A 49 -4.94 13.21 9.08
N LEU A 50 -5.83 12.22 9.10
CA LEU A 50 -7.07 12.20 8.33
C LEU A 50 -8.27 12.11 9.26
N ARG A 51 -9.20 13.04 9.10
CA ARG A 51 -10.46 13.08 9.85
C ARG A 51 -11.63 13.07 8.89
N TYR A 52 -12.74 12.52 9.32
CA TYR A 52 -14.01 12.65 8.61
C TYR A 52 -15.16 12.96 9.57
N LYS A 53 -16.08 13.76 9.08
CA LYS A 53 -17.24 14.19 9.86
C LYS A 53 -18.37 13.18 9.68
N THR A 54 -18.85 12.62 10.78
CA THR A 54 -20.10 11.87 10.83
C THR A 54 -21.24 12.83 11.26
N PRO A 55 -22.52 12.43 11.16
CA PRO A 55 -23.62 13.26 11.63
C PRO A 55 -23.50 13.68 13.10
N SER A 56 -22.84 12.88 13.93
CA SER A 56 -22.75 13.06 15.39
C SER A 56 -21.36 13.42 15.91
N SER A 57 -20.27 13.25 15.12
CA SER A 57 -18.91 13.40 15.63
C SER A 57 -17.86 13.64 14.54
N LEU A 58 -16.70 14.14 14.95
CA LEU A 58 -15.47 14.15 14.14
C LEU A 58 -14.66 12.90 14.47
N VAL A 59 -14.43 12.06 13.48
CA VAL A 59 -13.72 10.79 13.65
C VAL A 59 -12.32 10.91 13.04
N THR A 60 -11.28 10.63 13.84
CA THR A 60 -9.89 10.58 13.35
C THR A 60 -9.58 9.20 12.80
N ALA A 61 -9.50 9.05 11.49
CA ALA A 61 -9.21 7.77 10.84
C ALA A 61 -7.74 7.35 11.02
N THR A 62 -6.81 8.29 10.76
CA THR A 62 -5.36 8.09 10.96
C THR A 62 -4.76 9.29 11.69
N HIS A 63 -3.70 9.08 12.46
CA HIS A 63 -3.07 10.14 13.23
C HIS A 63 -1.54 10.12 13.03
N ARG A 64 -1.01 11.23 12.48
CA ARG A 64 0.43 11.49 12.23
C ARG A 64 1.17 10.34 11.56
N VAL A 65 0.56 9.71 10.55
CA VAL A 65 1.16 8.62 9.80
C VAL A 65 2.25 9.12 8.86
N SER A 66 3.44 8.50 8.92
CA SER A 66 4.58 8.79 8.05
C SER A 66 5.16 7.51 7.49
N PHE A 67 5.39 7.46 6.17
CA PHE A 67 6.06 6.36 5.47
C PHE A 67 6.51 6.78 4.07
N GLN A 68 7.36 5.96 3.47
CA GLN A 68 7.90 6.20 2.12
C GLN A 68 7.80 4.95 1.26
N VAL A 69 7.38 5.12 -0.01
CA VAL A 69 7.36 4.06 -1.02
C VAL A 69 8.40 4.36 -2.09
N ARG A 70 9.20 3.37 -2.45
CA ARG A 70 10.23 3.49 -3.50
C ARG A 70 9.69 3.02 -4.84
N GLN A 71 10.38 3.40 -5.91
CA GLN A 71 10.08 2.88 -7.25
C GLN A 71 10.19 1.34 -7.27
N GLY A 72 9.19 0.67 -7.83
CA GLY A 72 9.15 -0.80 -7.92
C GLY A 72 8.73 -1.51 -6.64
N ASP A 73 8.43 -0.82 -5.55
CA ASP A 73 7.92 -1.45 -4.32
C ASP A 73 6.54 -2.09 -4.53
N ARG A 74 6.34 -3.22 -3.88
CA ARG A 74 5.03 -3.79 -3.53
C ARG A 74 4.77 -3.47 -2.07
N TYR A 75 4.32 -2.25 -1.83
CA TYR A 75 4.15 -1.69 -0.49
C TYR A 75 2.77 -2.04 0.06
N VAL A 76 2.71 -2.81 1.13
CA VAL A 76 1.45 -3.24 1.73
C VAL A 76 1.16 -2.46 3.00
N VAL A 77 -0.05 -1.91 3.11
CA VAL A 77 -0.57 -1.33 4.35
C VAL A 77 -1.52 -2.34 4.99
N LEU A 78 -1.10 -2.88 6.11
CA LEU A 78 -1.80 -3.91 6.86
C LEU A 78 -2.31 -3.35 8.19
N GLY A 79 -3.50 -3.75 8.59
CA GLY A 79 -4.08 -3.38 9.88
C GLY A 79 -5.53 -3.84 10.01
N PRO A 80 -6.11 -3.79 11.21
CA PRO A 80 -7.48 -4.21 11.45
C PRO A 80 -8.50 -3.38 10.66
N SER A 81 -9.72 -3.90 10.53
CA SER A 81 -10.81 -3.15 9.89
C SER A 81 -11.09 -1.84 10.64
N GLY A 82 -11.35 -0.77 9.90
CA GLY A 82 -11.64 0.54 10.48
C GLY A 82 -10.42 1.38 10.91
N CYS A 83 -9.19 0.88 10.81
CA CYS A 83 -7.98 1.65 11.20
C CYS A 83 -7.56 2.74 10.20
N GLY A 84 -8.34 3.01 9.15
CA GLY A 84 -8.08 4.11 8.22
C GLY A 84 -7.26 3.78 6.97
N LYS A 85 -7.00 2.49 6.66
CA LYS A 85 -6.23 2.07 5.48
C LYS A 85 -6.78 2.62 4.16
N SER A 86 -8.07 2.36 3.89
CA SER A 86 -8.75 2.86 2.67
C SER A 86 -8.83 4.38 2.64
N THR A 87 -8.95 5.02 3.81
CA THR A 87 -8.92 6.48 3.94
C THR A 87 -7.54 7.03 3.56
N MET A 88 -6.46 6.40 4.03
CA MET A 88 -5.09 6.74 3.65
C MET A 88 -4.86 6.52 2.15
N LEU A 89 -5.32 5.40 1.61
CA LEU A 89 -5.20 5.11 0.17
C LEU A 89 -5.91 6.17 -0.68
N LYS A 90 -7.13 6.58 -0.28
CA LYS A 90 -7.88 7.67 -0.93
C LYS A 90 -7.16 9.02 -0.83
N ALA A 91 -6.48 9.31 0.29
CA ALA A 91 -5.69 10.51 0.45
C ALA A 91 -4.45 10.50 -0.47
N VAL A 92 -3.74 9.37 -0.58
CA VAL A 92 -2.65 9.20 -1.56
C VAL A 92 -3.17 9.35 -2.99
N GLY A 93 -4.36 8.82 -3.28
CA GLY A 93 -5.04 9.00 -4.57
C GLY A 93 -5.45 10.44 -4.90
N GLY A 94 -5.43 11.33 -3.89
CA GLY A 94 -5.85 12.73 -4.03
C GLY A 94 -7.36 12.93 -3.93
N TYR A 95 -8.13 11.91 -3.51
CA TYR A 95 -9.59 12.03 -3.31
C TYR A 95 -9.94 12.66 -1.96
N LEU A 96 -9.02 12.64 -1.00
CA LEU A 96 -9.15 13.25 0.31
C LEU A 96 -7.93 14.14 0.57
N ARG A 97 -8.16 15.31 1.18
CA ARG A 97 -7.06 16.16 1.64
C ARG A 97 -6.73 15.83 3.09
N PRO A 98 -5.44 15.72 3.45
CA PRO A 98 -5.05 15.61 4.84
C PRO A 98 -5.48 16.86 5.65
N ASP A 99 -5.92 16.65 6.89
CA ASP A 99 -6.12 17.73 7.86
C ASP A 99 -4.77 18.27 8.36
N GLU A 100 -3.80 17.38 8.51
CA GLU A 100 -2.43 17.69 8.92
C GLU A 100 -1.45 16.85 8.09
N GLY A 101 -0.22 17.34 7.92
CA GLY A 101 0.82 16.67 7.17
C GLY A 101 0.74 16.88 5.66
N VAL A 102 1.61 16.18 4.93
CA VAL A 102 1.77 16.34 3.48
C VAL A 102 1.96 14.98 2.82
N ILE A 103 1.35 14.81 1.67
CA ILE A 103 1.56 13.68 0.75
C ILE A 103 2.19 14.22 -0.51
N SER A 104 3.31 13.63 -0.96
CA SER A 104 3.96 14.01 -2.21
C SER A 104 4.36 12.79 -3.04
N ILE A 105 4.27 12.93 -4.37
CA ILE A 105 4.72 11.94 -5.35
C ILE A 105 5.80 12.59 -6.21
N LYS A 106 6.98 11.96 -6.27
CA LYS A 106 8.17 12.54 -6.95
C LYS A 106 8.43 13.99 -6.53
N GLY A 107 8.31 14.26 -5.22
CA GLY A 107 8.52 15.60 -4.64
C GLY A 107 7.39 16.62 -4.92
N ARG A 108 6.33 16.25 -5.63
CA ARG A 108 5.17 17.13 -5.91
C ARG A 108 4.04 16.84 -4.94
N THR A 109 3.57 17.85 -4.24
CA THR A 109 2.43 17.69 -3.31
C THR A 109 1.16 17.25 -4.04
N VAL A 110 0.51 16.24 -3.47
CA VAL A 110 -0.79 15.73 -3.95
C VAL A 110 -1.90 16.70 -3.55
N THR A 111 -2.50 17.36 -4.53
CA THR A 111 -3.58 18.34 -4.31
C THR A 111 -4.93 17.87 -4.85
N GLY A 112 -4.96 16.78 -5.61
CA GLY A 112 -6.15 16.19 -6.21
C GLY A 112 -5.82 14.91 -6.97
N PRO A 113 -6.81 14.21 -7.56
CA PRO A 113 -6.58 13.05 -8.41
C PRO A 113 -5.68 13.36 -9.61
N GLY A 114 -4.84 12.40 -10.03
CA GLY A 114 -3.89 12.59 -11.12
C GLY A 114 -3.68 11.31 -11.94
N ALA A 115 -3.22 11.48 -13.19
CA ALA A 115 -2.91 10.35 -14.09
C ALA A 115 -1.58 9.64 -13.73
N ASP A 116 -0.79 10.20 -12.82
CA ASP A 116 0.43 9.65 -12.25
C ASP A 116 0.14 8.56 -11.19
N ARG A 117 -1.10 8.44 -10.76
CA ARG A 117 -1.58 7.45 -9.79
C ARG A 117 -2.97 6.96 -10.16
N MET A 118 -3.13 5.66 -10.22
CA MET A 118 -4.40 5.05 -10.56
C MET A 118 -4.90 4.20 -9.39
N MET A 119 -6.21 4.24 -9.14
CA MET A 119 -6.83 3.48 -8.06
C MET A 119 -7.68 2.34 -8.60
N VAL A 120 -7.51 1.16 -8.02
CA VAL A 120 -8.35 -0.03 -8.19
C VAL A 120 -9.11 -0.23 -6.89
N PHE A 121 -10.42 -0.07 -6.95
CA PHE A 121 -11.31 -0.17 -5.79
C PHE A 121 -11.67 -1.63 -5.47
N GLN A 122 -12.14 -1.85 -4.25
CA GLN A 122 -12.61 -3.16 -3.78
C GLN A 122 -13.86 -3.62 -4.53
N GLU A 123 -14.72 -2.70 -4.92
CA GLU A 123 -16.01 -2.99 -5.55
C GLU A 123 -15.84 -3.43 -7.01
N PHE A 124 -16.61 -4.45 -7.43
CA PHE A 124 -16.60 -4.95 -8.81
C PHE A 124 -17.31 -4.00 -9.79
N ASP A 125 -18.15 -3.10 -9.29
CA ASP A 125 -18.96 -2.19 -10.10
C ASP A 125 -18.22 -0.92 -10.55
N GLN A 126 -16.90 -0.92 -10.39
CA GLN A 126 -16.02 0.17 -10.85
C GLN A 126 -15.86 0.25 -12.39
N LEU A 127 -16.32 -0.76 -13.12
CA LEU A 127 -16.32 -0.76 -14.58
C LEU A 127 -17.57 -0.08 -15.11
N MET A 128 -17.41 0.63 -16.24
CA MET A 128 -18.55 1.22 -16.93
C MET A 128 -19.39 0.10 -17.59
N PRO A 129 -20.62 -0.17 -17.11
CA PRO A 129 -21.38 -1.35 -17.51
C PRO A 129 -21.82 -1.34 -18.97
N TRP A 130 -21.88 -0.17 -19.61
CA TRP A 130 -22.22 0.02 -21.02
C TRP A 130 -21.01 0.00 -21.97
N LYS A 131 -19.80 -0.24 -21.46
CA LYS A 131 -18.58 -0.35 -22.23
C LYS A 131 -18.02 -1.76 -22.20
N THR A 132 -17.49 -2.21 -23.32
CA THR A 132 -16.76 -3.49 -23.40
C THR A 132 -15.49 -3.46 -22.54
N VAL A 133 -14.83 -4.61 -22.36
CA VAL A 133 -13.52 -4.71 -21.72
C VAL A 133 -12.53 -3.77 -22.39
N ALA A 134 -12.42 -3.84 -23.72
CA ALA A 134 -11.51 -2.98 -24.48
C ALA A 134 -11.82 -1.49 -24.27
N GLU A 135 -13.07 -1.10 -24.34
CA GLU A 135 -13.49 0.28 -24.14
C GLU A 135 -13.28 0.78 -22.71
N ASN A 136 -13.45 -0.08 -21.67
CA ASN A 136 -13.15 0.25 -20.29
C ASN A 136 -11.67 0.56 -20.08
N VAL A 137 -10.77 -0.22 -20.70
CA VAL A 137 -9.32 0.01 -20.62
C VAL A 137 -8.90 1.21 -21.45
N MET A 138 -9.49 1.43 -22.62
CA MET A 138 -9.19 2.56 -23.51
C MET A 138 -9.66 3.90 -22.95
N PHE A 139 -10.77 3.94 -22.23
CA PHE A 139 -11.44 5.17 -21.81
C PHE A 139 -10.51 6.19 -21.15
N PRO A 140 -9.75 5.85 -20.09
CA PRO A 140 -8.85 6.80 -19.45
C PRO A 140 -7.69 7.23 -20.36
N LEU A 141 -7.24 6.40 -21.30
CA LEU A 141 -6.22 6.75 -22.28
C LEU A 141 -6.70 7.85 -23.22
N LEU A 142 -7.95 7.77 -23.65
CA LEU A 142 -8.56 8.76 -24.54
C LEU A 142 -8.83 10.08 -23.81
N VAL A 143 -9.39 10.01 -22.58
CA VAL A 143 -9.86 11.19 -21.84
C VAL A 143 -8.73 11.89 -21.11
N ALA A 144 -7.97 11.17 -20.28
CA ALA A 144 -6.95 11.75 -19.41
C ALA A 144 -5.59 11.91 -20.11
N ARG A 145 -5.18 10.93 -20.92
CA ARG A 145 -3.91 10.98 -21.68
C ARG A 145 -4.07 11.63 -23.07
N ARG A 146 -5.31 11.86 -23.51
CA ARG A 146 -5.63 12.42 -24.84
C ARG A 146 -4.93 11.69 -25.99
N MET A 147 -4.77 10.38 -25.86
CA MET A 147 -4.16 9.54 -26.89
C MET A 147 -5.05 9.46 -28.14
N LYS A 148 -4.43 9.28 -29.30
CA LYS A 148 -5.17 8.94 -30.52
C LYS A 148 -5.81 7.55 -30.34
N ARG A 149 -7.01 7.35 -30.91
CA ARG A 149 -7.79 6.12 -30.77
C ARG A 149 -6.99 4.87 -31.12
N ARG A 150 -6.25 4.88 -32.22
CA ARG A 150 -5.40 3.77 -32.67
C ARG A 150 -4.35 3.39 -31.63
N ASP A 151 -3.68 4.38 -31.04
CA ASP A 151 -2.62 4.15 -30.06
C ASP A 151 -3.21 3.66 -28.72
N ALA A 152 -4.37 4.21 -28.33
CA ALA A 152 -5.11 3.78 -27.15
C ALA A 152 -5.61 2.32 -27.29
N GLU A 153 -6.09 1.94 -28.49
CA GLU A 153 -6.52 0.57 -28.78
C GLU A 153 -5.36 -0.43 -28.72
N ALA A 154 -4.23 -0.10 -29.33
CA ALA A 154 -3.03 -0.94 -29.28
C ALA A 154 -2.53 -1.12 -27.83
N ARG A 155 -2.46 -0.03 -27.06
CA ARG A 155 -2.04 -0.09 -25.65
C ARG A 155 -3.04 -0.87 -24.81
N ALA A 156 -4.33 -0.61 -24.92
CA ALA A 156 -5.36 -1.34 -24.20
C ALA A 156 -5.31 -2.84 -24.51
N GLY A 157 -5.15 -3.21 -25.79
CA GLY A 157 -4.98 -4.59 -26.22
C GLY A 157 -3.80 -5.28 -25.52
N SER A 158 -2.64 -4.64 -25.48
CA SER A 158 -1.44 -5.18 -24.81
C SER A 158 -1.68 -5.45 -23.32
N TYR A 159 -2.39 -4.57 -22.60
CA TYR A 159 -2.67 -4.80 -21.17
C TYR A 159 -3.79 -5.81 -20.94
N ILE A 160 -4.76 -5.91 -21.85
CA ILE A 160 -5.79 -6.97 -21.81
C ILE A 160 -5.15 -8.34 -22.03
N ASP A 161 -4.18 -8.45 -22.94
CA ASP A 161 -3.43 -9.68 -23.17
C ASP A 161 -2.62 -10.09 -21.92
N LYS A 162 -1.92 -9.13 -21.29
CA LYS A 162 -1.14 -9.37 -20.06
C LYS A 162 -1.99 -9.90 -18.90
N VAL A 163 -3.26 -9.53 -18.80
CA VAL A 163 -4.18 -10.05 -17.77
C VAL A 163 -4.99 -11.27 -18.25
N GLY A 164 -4.67 -11.84 -19.41
CA GLY A 164 -5.28 -13.06 -19.94
C GLY A 164 -6.74 -12.92 -20.34
N LEU A 165 -7.16 -11.73 -20.81
CA LEU A 165 -8.55 -11.44 -21.19
C LEU A 165 -8.75 -11.17 -22.69
N THR A 166 -7.81 -11.56 -23.54
CA THR A 166 -7.86 -11.34 -25.00
C THR A 166 -9.17 -11.79 -25.64
N GLN A 167 -9.66 -12.98 -25.24
CA GLN A 167 -10.90 -13.56 -25.77
C GLN A 167 -12.16 -12.81 -25.29
N PHE A 168 -12.06 -12.00 -24.26
CA PHE A 168 -13.18 -11.27 -23.64
C PHE A 168 -13.15 -9.78 -23.96
N ARG A 169 -12.30 -9.33 -24.89
CA ARG A 169 -12.11 -7.90 -25.19
C ARG A 169 -13.39 -7.16 -25.55
N ASP A 170 -14.32 -7.84 -26.22
CA ASP A 170 -15.58 -7.29 -26.68
C ASP A 170 -16.77 -7.61 -25.75
N SER A 171 -16.50 -8.28 -24.62
CA SER A 171 -17.50 -8.65 -23.61
C SER A 171 -17.86 -7.44 -22.74
N LEU A 172 -19.12 -7.40 -22.29
CA LEU A 172 -19.62 -6.39 -21.35
C LEU A 172 -19.39 -6.84 -19.90
N PRO A 173 -19.20 -5.93 -18.93
CA PRO A 173 -18.89 -6.27 -17.54
C PRO A 173 -19.87 -7.25 -16.87
N HIS A 174 -21.16 -7.19 -17.19
CA HIS A 174 -22.19 -8.09 -16.60
C HIS A 174 -22.02 -9.56 -17.03
N THR A 175 -21.28 -9.84 -18.12
CA THR A 175 -21.00 -11.22 -18.56
C THR A 175 -19.73 -11.81 -17.95
N LEU A 176 -18.97 -11.01 -17.18
CA LEU A 176 -17.69 -11.39 -16.60
C LEU A 176 -17.85 -11.89 -15.14
N SER A 177 -17.02 -12.85 -14.75
CA SER A 177 -16.86 -13.22 -13.33
C SER A 177 -16.22 -12.06 -12.53
N GLY A 178 -16.36 -12.09 -11.20
CA GLY A 178 -15.76 -11.09 -10.31
C GLY A 178 -14.24 -10.98 -10.52
N GLY A 179 -13.53 -12.10 -10.62
CA GLY A 179 -12.09 -12.10 -10.90
C GLY A 179 -11.74 -11.50 -12.26
N MET A 180 -12.55 -11.75 -13.30
CA MET A 180 -12.36 -11.12 -14.62
C MET A 180 -12.58 -9.61 -14.56
N LYS A 181 -13.62 -9.14 -13.88
CA LYS A 181 -13.86 -7.70 -13.66
C LYS A 181 -12.67 -7.04 -12.97
N GLN A 182 -12.09 -7.71 -11.97
CA GLN A 182 -10.90 -7.21 -11.26
C GLN A 182 -9.68 -7.11 -12.19
N ARG A 183 -9.45 -8.12 -13.04
CA ARG A 183 -8.38 -8.06 -14.06
C ARG A 183 -8.57 -6.91 -15.04
N VAL A 184 -9.81 -6.64 -15.46
CA VAL A 184 -10.10 -5.46 -16.32
C VAL A 184 -9.77 -4.16 -15.58
N ALA A 185 -10.11 -4.04 -14.30
CA ALA A 185 -9.79 -2.87 -13.51
C ALA A 185 -8.28 -2.66 -13.34
N ILE A 186 -7.52 -3.74 -13.11
CA ILE A 186 -6.06 -3.73 -13.07
C ILE A 186 -5.49 -3.31 -14.43
N ALA A 187 -5.94 -3.94 -15.54
CA ALA A 187 -5.49 -3.59 -16.89
C ALA A 187 -5.77 -2.12 -17.22
N ARG A 188 -6.96 -1.61 -16.84
CA ARG A 188 -7.34 -0.20 -17.00
C ARG A 188 -6.39 0.75 -16.26
N GLY A 189 -6.06 0.39 -15.02
CA GLY A 189 -5.12 1.17 -14.20
C GLY A 189 -3.72 1.15 -14.78
N MET A 190 -3.22 -0.03 -15.14
CA MET A 190 -1.87 -0.22 -15.67
C MET A 190 -1.68 0.35 -17.08
N ALA A 191 -2.69 0.31 -17.94
CA ALA A 191 -2.63 0.90 -19.28
C ALA A 191 -2.33 2.40 -19.24
N MET A 192 -2.69 3.07 -18.16
CA MET A 192 -2.35 4.47 -17.90
C MET A 192 -0.84 4.68 -17.63
N GLU A 193 -0.07 3.62 -17.37
CA GLU A 193 1.34 3.68 -16.96
C GLU A 193 1.55 4.71 -15.85
N PRO A 194 0.86 4.55 -14.71
CA PRO A 194 0.98 5.46 -13.59
C PRO A 194 2.32 5.27 -12.88
N ASP A 195 2.77 6.27 -12.13
CA ASP A 195 3.93 6.14 -11.27
C ASP A 195 3.67 5.16 -10.11
N ILE A 196 2.41 5.12 -9.62
CA ILE A 196 1.97 4.20 -8.57
C ILE A 196 0.54 3.71 -8.82
N LEU A 197 0.32 2.40 -8.63
CA LEU A 197 -0.99 1.77 -8.64
C LEU A 197 -1.46 1.58 -7.20
N LEU A 198 -2.65 2.07 -6.89
CA LEU A 198 -3.26 2.02 -5.55
C LEU A 198 -4.36 0.96 -5.57
N MET A 199 -4.31 -0.03 -4.66
CA MET A 199 -5.27 -1.13 -4.61
C MET A 199 -5.92 -1.23 -3.23
N ASP A 200 -7.24 -1.07 -3.16
CA ASP A 200 -8.03 -1.16 -1.93
C ASP A 200 -8.68 -2.55 -1.84
N GLU A 201 -8.10 -3.43 -1.04
CA GLU A 201 -8.58 -4.82 -0.79
C GLU A 201 -9.04 -5.56 -2.06
N PRO A 202 -8.26 -5.59 -3.16
CA PRO A 202 -8.75 -6.00 -4.48
C PRO A 202 -9.14 -7.46 -4.58
N PHE A 203 -8.84 -8.29 -3.57
CA PHE A 203 -9.14 -9.73 -3.56
C PHE A 203 -10.13 -10.12 -2.46
N ALA A 204 -10.66 -9.17 -1.68
CA ALA A 204 -11.51 -9.46 -0.52
C ALA A 204 -12.79 -10.23 -0.90
N ALA A 205 -13.38 -9.92 -2.04
CA ALA A 205 -14.64 -10.51 -2.50
C ALA A 205 -14.46 -11.82 -3.32
N LEU A 206 -13.23 -12.35 -3.40
CA LEU A 206 -12.93 -13.61 -4.13
C LEU A 206 -12.89 -14.81 -3.18
N ASP A 207 -13.32 -15.97 -3.70
CA ASP A 207 -13.08 -17.24 -3.03
C ASP A 207 -11.58 -17.56 -2.91
N ALA A 208 -11.21 -18.48 -2.02
CA ALA A 208 -9.82 -18.73 -1.68
C ALA A 208 -8.95 -19.17 -2.87
N LEU A 209 -9.50 -20.01 -3.77
CA LEU A 209 -8.76 -20.52 -4.93
C LEU A 209 -8.55 -19.43 -5.98
N THR A 210 -9.60 -18.69 -6.31
CA THR A 210 -9.55 -17.58 -7.24
C THR A 210 -8.64 -16.46 -6.72
N ARG A 211 -8.73 -16.17 -5.41
CA ARG A 211 -7.85 -15.18 -4.74
C ARG A 211 -6.38 -15.55 -4.92
N ARG A 212 -5.99 -16.79 -4.59
CA ARG A 212 -4.61 -17.25 -4.72
C ARG A 212 -4.10 -17.12 -6.15
N ARG A 213 -4.91 -17.56 -7.13
CA ARG A 213 -4.57 -17.44 -8.55
C ARG A 213 -4.39 -15.98 -8.98
N MET A 214 -5.27 -15.09 -8.55
CA MET A 214 -5.17 -13.65 -8.86
C MET A 214 -3.94 -13.00 -8.25
N GLN A 215 -3.54 -13.41 -7.05
CA GLN A 215 -2.29 -12.97 -6.41
C GLN A 215 -1.07 -13.42 -7.21
N ASP A 216 -1.04 -14.68 -7.68
CA ASP A 216 0.04 -15.21 -8.53
C ASP A 216 0.14 -14.43 -9.84
N GLU A 217 -1.00 -14.17 -10.49
CA GLU A 217 -1.06 -13.39 -11.72
C GLU A 217 -0.58 -11.93 -11.52
N LEU A 218 -0.93 -11.31 -10.39
CA LEU A 218 -0.45 -9.97 -10.03
C LEU A 218 1.07 -9.96 -9.83
N LEU A 219 1.61 -10.96 -9.12
CA LEU A 219 3.05 -11.08 -8.89
C LEU A 219 3.81 -11.32 -10.20
N GLN A 220 3.28 -12.16 -11.11
CA GLN A 220 3.87 -12.38 -12.42
C GLN A 220 3.87 -11.07 -13.24
N LEU A 221 2.75 -10.36 -13.27
CA LEU A 221 2.61 -9.08 -13.95
C LEU A 221 3.60 -8.05 -13.40
N TRP A 222 3.80 -8.04 -12.06
CA TRP A 222 4.80 -7.19 -11.44
C TRP A 222 6.23 -7.61 -11.82
N ALA A 223 6.51 -8.92 -11.87
CA ALA A 223 7.83 -9.43 -12.27
C ALA A 223 8.22 -8.96 -13.67
N ASP A 224 7.25 -8.91 -14.58
CA ASP A 224 7.44 -8.51 -15.97
C ASP A 224 7.57 -6.99 -16.16
N THR A 225 6.95 -6.20 -15.32
CA THR A 225 6.79 -4.75 -15.55
C THR A 225 7.41 -3.87 -14.46
N LYS A 226 7.69 -4.43 -13.28
CA LYS A 226 8.27 -3.73 -12.12
C LYS A 226 7.56 -2.44 -11.72
N PHE A 227 6.24 -2.36 -11.91
CA PHE A 227 5.44 -1.21 -11.49
C PHE A 227 5.43 -1.06 -9.97
N THR A 228 5.23 0.16 -9.49
CA THR A 228 5.06 0.40 -8.06
C THR A 228 3.61 0.20 -7.68
N VAL A 229 3.36 -0.52 -6.59
CA VAL A 229 2.01 -0.73 -6.07
C VAL A 229 1.95 -0.44 -4.57
N MET A 230 0.91 0.27 -4.15
CA MET A 230 0.51 0.38 -2.76
C MET A 230 -0.80 -0.39 -2.58
N PHE A 231 -0.73 -1.41 -1.75
CA PHE A 231 -1.78 -2.40 -1.55
C PHE A 231 -2.32 -2.33 -0.13
N VAL A 232 -3.62 -2.29 0.04
CA VAL A 232 -4.28 -2.29 1.35
C VAL A 232 -4.97 -3.63 1.58
N THR A 233 -4.73 -4.23 2.74
CA THR A 233 -5.40 -5.48 3.15
C THR A 233 -5.51 -5.57 4.67
N HIS A 234 -6.39 -6.46 5.15
CA HIS A 234 -6.46 -6.89 6.54
C HIS A 234 -5.92 -8.32 6.75
N SER A 235 -5.50 -9.00 5.68
CA SER A 235 -4.98 -10.37 5.71
C SER A 235 -3.45 -10.38 5.83
N ILE A 236 -2.93 -10.94 6.92
CA ILE A 236 -1.48 -11.09 7.16
C ILE A 236 -0.85 -11.97 6.08
N ALA A 237 -1.48 -13.11 5.77
CA ALA A 237 -0.99 -14.04 4.75
C ALA A 237 -0.90 -13.38 3.36
N GLU A 238 -1.86 -12.52 3.01
CA GLU A 238 -1.87 -11.76 1.77
C GLU A 238 -0.74 -10.72 1.75
N ALA A 239 -0.54 -10.00 2.86
CA ALA A 239 0.53 -9.02 2.99
C ALA A 239 1.92 -9.64 2.82
N ILE A 240 2.17 -10.79 3.45
CA ILE A 240 3.43 -11.54 3.32
C ILE A 240 3.64 -12.03 1.89
N ARG A 241 2.57 -12.52 1.24
CA ARG A 241 2.66 -13.07 -0.12
C ARG A 241 2.96 -12.01 -1.18
N ILE A 242 2.31 -10.84 -1.08
CA ILE A 242 2.36 -9.81 -2.12
C ILE A 242 3.47 -8.79 -1.84
N GLY A 243 3.64 -8.38 -0.59
CA GLY A 243 4.51 -7.28 -0.22
C GLY A 243 6.00 -7.62 -0.25
N ASN A 244 6.83 -6.66 -0.64
CA ASN A 244 8.25 -6.65 -0.28
C ASN A 244 8.49 -5.76 0.94
N ARG A 245 7.55 -4.84 1.23
CA ARG A 245 7.53 -4.00 2.43
C ARG A 245 6.11 -3.92 2.99
N ILE A 246 5.99 -4.00 4.32
CA ILE A 246 4.71 -4.01 5.01
C ILE A 246 4.69 -2.92 6.09
N LEU A 247 3.74 -2.00 6.00
CA LEU A 247 3.41 -1.03 7.03
C LEU A 247 2.28 -1.56 7.91
N LEU A 248 2.52 -1.67 9.20
CA LEU A 248 1.53 -2.08 10.19
C LEU A 248 0.87 -0.84 10.80
N LEU A 249 -0.45 -0.77 10.72
CA LEU A 249 -1.24 0.27 11.39
C LEU A 249 -1.92 -0.28 12.65
N SER A 250 -1.92 0.53 13.72
CA SER A 250 -2.67 0.23 14.95
C SER A 250 -4.19 0.21 14.69
N PRO A 251 -4.98 -0.36 15.62
CA PRO A 251 -6.41 -0.08 15.69
C PRO A 251 -6.72 1.42 15.70
N HIS A 252 -7.99 1.77 15.49
CA HIS A 252 -8.46 3.15 15.39
C HIS A 252 -8.08 4.05 16.59
N PRO A 253 -7.52 5.28 16.34
CA PRO A 253 -7.04 5.81 15.07
C PRO A 253 -5.77 5.12 14.60
N GLY A 254 -5.67 4.89 13.27
CA GLY A 254 -4.50 4.24 12.70
C GLY A 254 -3.23 5.07 12.92
N ARG A 255 -2.25 4.48 13.61
CA ARG A 255 -0.88 4.99 13.79
C ARG A 255 0.10 3.96 13.26
N VAL A 256 1.28 4.38 12.86
CA VAL A 256 2.33 3.43 12.47
C VAL A 256 2.79 2.66 13.70
N ARG A 257 2.62 1.33 13.69
CA ARG A 257 3.17 0.43 14.72
C ARG A 257 4.55 -0.08 14.35
N ALA A 258 4.71 -0.50 13.11
CA ALA A 258 5.98 -1.00 12.60
C ALA A 258 6.01 -0.91 11.08
N GLU A 259 7.20 -0.90 10.51
CA GLU A 259 7.46 -1.13 9.10
C GLU A 259 8.42 -2.31 8.97
N ILE A 260 8.09 -3.27 8.10
CA ILE A 260 8.85 -4.49 7.86
C ILE A 260 9.36 -4.45 6.43
N ASP A 261 10.67 -4.43 6.28
CA ASP A 261 11.37 -4.46 4.98
C ASP A 261 11.86 -5.89 4.69
N GLY A 262 12.06 -6.21 3.39
CA GLY A 262 12.74 -7.44 2.97
C GLY A 262 11.89 -8.70 3.09
N VAL A 263 10.57 -8.58 2.94
CA VAL A 263 9.67 -9.74 2.91
C VAL A 263 9.86 -10.60 1.65
N ASP A 264 10.56 -10.08 0.63
CA ASP A 264 10.96 -10.83 -0.55
C ASP A 264 11.91 -11.99 -0.18
N GLY A 265 11.63 -13.18 -0.71
CA GLY A 265 12.47 -14.36 -0.52
C GLY A 265 12.13 -15.19 0.72
N ILE A 266 11.03 -14.89 1.39
CA ILE A 266 10.49 -15.76 2.44
C ILE A 266 9.96 -17.04 1.79
N ASP A 267 10.61 -18.17 2.08
CA ASP A 267 10.21 -19.49 1.59
C ASP A 267 9.02 -20.02 2.41
N PRO A 268 7.88 -20.30 1.78
CA PRO A 268 6.76 -20.94 2.49
C PRO A 268 7.09 -22.31 3.09
N GLY A 269 8.12 -22.98 2.56
CA GLY A 269 8.50 -24.34 2.94
C GLY A 269 9.41 -24.45 4.15
N ASP A 270 10.17 -23.39 4.50
CA ASP A 270 11.16 -23.39 5.61
C ASP A 270 10.58 -22.91 6.96
N GLY A 271 9.29 -22.58 7.00
CA GLY A 271 8.61 -22.05 8.18
C GLY A 271 8.87 -20.58 8.47
N SER A 272 9.62 -19.86 7.63
CA SER A 272 9.89 -18.43 7.79
C SER A 272 8.63 -17.59 7.65
N ALA A 273 7.75 -17.96 6.73
CA ALA A 273 6.45 -17.31 6.55
C ALA A 273 5.57 -17.42 7.80
N ALA A 274 5.49 -18.60 8.42
CA ALA A 274 4.70 -18.81 9.65
C ALA A 274 5.28 -18.01 10.83
N ARG A 275 6.61 -17.93 10.96
CA ARG A 275 7.25 -17.11 12.00
C ARG A 275 6.99 -15.61 11.80
N LEU A 276 7.03 -15.14 10.53
CA LEU A 276 6.70 -13.75 10.22
C LEU A 276 5.22 -13.46 10.49
N GLU A 277 4.32 -14.39 10.13
CA GLU A 277 2.88 -14.27 10.39
C GLU A 277 2.60 -14.14 11.89
N ALA A 278 3.19 -15.01 12.73
CA ALA A 278 3.09 -14.93 14.18
C ALA A 278 3.62 -13.59 14.72
N ARG A 279 4.78 -13.13 14.24
CA ARG A 279 5.36 -11.85 14.65
C ARG A 279 4.47 -10.66 14.26
N ILE A 280 3.91 -10.64 13.05
CA ILE A 280 2.98 -9.58 12.61
C ILE A 280 1.72 -9.61 13.47
N HIS A 281 1.20 -10.80 13.76
CA HIS A 281 0.04 -10.97 14.64
C HIS A 281 0.30 -10.37 16.03
N ASP A 282 1.44 -10.70 16.63
CA ASP A 282 1.82 -10.15 17.93
C ASP A 282 1.96 -8.62 17.89
N LEU A 283 2.59 -8.08 16.85
CA LEU A 283 2.72 -6.63 16.66
C LEU A 283 1.36 -5.94 16.48
N LEU A 284 0.36 -6.59 15.91
CA LEU A 284 -0.96 -5.98 15.67
C LEU A 284 -1.87 -6.07 16.91
N PHE A 285 -1.78 -7.14 17.70
CA PHE A 285 -2.80 -7.48 18.69
C PHE A 285 -2.28 -7.54 20.14
N THR A 286 -0.96 -7.50 20.38
CA THR A 286 -0.42 -7.51 21.74
C THR A 286 -0.33 -6.09 22.29
N GLU A 287 -0.89 -5.85 23.49
CA GLU A 287 -1.03 -4.53 24.12
C GLU A 287 0.31 -3.84 24.47
N ARG A 288 1.42 -4.56 24.55
CA ARG A 288 2.76 -4.02 24.87
C ARG A 288 3.29 -2.95 23.89
N GLY A 289 2.67 -2.76 22.72
CA GLY A 289 3.05 -1.72 21.76
C GLY A 289 2.26 -0.40 21.89
N ALA A 290 1.28 -0.32 22.79
CA ALA A 290 0.45 0.87 22.96
C ALA A 290 1.01 1.89 23.97
N GLU A 291 1.76 1.42 24.99
CA GLU A 291 2.23 2.28 26.08
C GLU A 291 3.45 3.15 25.72
N ASP A 292 4.31 2.71 24.79
CA ASP A 292 5.51 3.48 24.39
C ASP A 292 5.22 4.71 23.52
N VAL A 293 4.02 4.83 22.95
CA VAL A 293 3.65 5.94 22.04
C VAL A 293 2.97 7.08 22.79
N ASP A 294 2.25 6.81 23.87
CA ASP A 294 1.53 7.84 24.65
C ASP A 294 2.42 8.64 25.59
N GLN A 295 3.58 8.09 26.00
CA GLN A 295 4.52 8.83 26.87
C GLN A 295 5.34 9.88 26.15
N ALA A 296 5.50 9.80 24.84
CA ALA A 296 6.20 10.81 24.05
C ALA A 296 5.36 12.08 23.79
N ASP A 297 4.03 11.98 23.81
CA ASP A 297 3.12 13.12 23.56
C ASP A 297 2.71 13.87 24.84
N ALA A 298 2.89 13.30 26.03
CA ALA A 298 2.54 13.92 27.30
C ALA A 298 3.55 14.97 27.79
N GLY A 299 4.74 15.06 27.16
CA GLY A 299 5.82 15.96 27.57
C GLY A 299 5.82 17.35 26.94
N ALA A 300 4.96 17.65 25.97
CA ALA A 300 5.05 18.89 25.16
C ALA A 300 3.85 19.85 25.32
N GLY A 301 3.26 19.96 26.50
CA GLY A 301 2.05 20.79 26.65
C GLY A 301 1.83 21.39 28.03
N ALA A 302 2.86 21.92 28.69
CA ALA A 302 2.66 22.81 29.83
C ALA A 302 3.05 24.24 29.44
N PHE A 303 2.09 25.02 28.94
CA PHE A 303 2.21 26.48 28.95
C PHE A 303 1.81 26.99 30.33
N PRO A 304 2.64 27.83 31.00
CA PRO A 304 2.26 28.46 32.23
C PRO A 304 1.17 29.51 31.98
N GLY A 305 0.09 29.40 32.72
CA GLY A 305 -0.99 30.35 32.69
C GLY A 305 -0.53 31.74 33.13
N ASP A 306 -0.90 32.75 32.37
CA ASP A 306 -0.91 34.14 32.82
C ASP A 306 -2.17 34.39 33.64
N ALA A 307 -1.94 34.63 34.91
CA ALA A 307 -2.86 35.34 35.78
C ALA A 307 -2.76 36.84 35.47
N HIS A 308 -3.88 37.51 35.17
CA HIS A 308 -4.21 38.81 35.69
C HIS A 308 -5.41 39.47 34.96
N VAL A 309 -6.34 39.88 35.81
CA VAL A 309 -7.40 40.89 35.82
C VAL A 309 -8.67 40.54 35.08
#